data_d226d88e190cf98e9acdcfa5cba7904f
#
_entry.id   d226d88e190cf98e9acdcfa5cba7904f
#
_cell.length_a   1.000
_cell.length_b   1.000
_cell.length_c   1.000
_cell.angle_alpha   90.00
_cell.angle_beta   90.00
_cell.angle_gamma   90.00
#
_symmetry.space_group_name_H-M   'P 1'
#
loop_
_entity.id
_entity.type
_entity.pdbx_description
1 polymer ?
#
loop_
_entity_poly.entity_id
_entity_poly.type
_entity_poly.pdbx_seq_one_letter_code
_entity_poly.pdbx_strand_id
1 'polypeptide(L)'
;LLVHAVSQHVENAGVHSGDATLVLPPFSLPQHDMERIKEISERVARAFDISGPYNMQIIRKVDPSTNESELKVIECNLRASRSFPFVSKVLGVNFIDVATNAIVGENVPEPVDLMAKTYNHVAIKVPQFSWTRLAGADPFLGVEMASTGEVASFGADLHEAYWASIA
;
A
#
# COMPACT_ATOMS: atom_id res chain seq x y z
N LEU A 1 -10.75 -5.46 -11.17
CA LEU A 1 -10.64 -5.12 -9.74
C LEU A 1 -11.93 -4.49 -9.24
N LEU A 2 -12.45 -4.93 -8.08
CA LEU A 2 -13.60 -4.26 -7.44
C LEU A 2 -13.17 -2.93 -6.82
N VAL A 3 -12.10 -2.97 -6.04
CA VAL A 3 -11.45 -1.80 -5.45
C VAL A 3 -9.94 -1.99 -5.46
N HIS A 4 -9.18 -0.91 -5.49
CA HIS A 4 -7.73 -0.94 -5.34
C HIS A 4 -7.23 0.30 -4.62
N ALA A 5 -6.06 0.19 -4.03
CA ALA A 5 -5.32 1.30 -3.44
C ALA A 5 -3.84 1.19 -3.82
N VAL A 6 -3.23 2.33 -4.08
CA VAL A 6 -1.79 2.44 -4.32
C VAL A 6 -1.21 3.31 -3.21
N SER A 7 -0.41 2.70 -2.34
CA SER A 7 0.36 3.43 -1.33
C SER A 7 1.82 3.53 -1.75
N GLN A 8 2.45 4.64 -1.45
CA GLN A 8 3.85 4.88 -1.77
C GLN A 8 4.72 4.67 -0.54
N HIS A 9 5.81 3.90 -0.68
CA HIS A 9 6.83 3.79 0.35
C HIS A 9 7.66 5.09 0.42
N VAL A 10 7.98 5.52 1.63
CA VAL A 10 8.94 6.62 1.87
C VAL A 10 10.36 6.09 1.76
N GLU A 11 10.62 4.91 2.29
CA GLU A 11 11.92 4.25 2.22
C GLU A 11 12.17 3.69 0.82
N ASN A 12 13.46 3.59 0.47
CA ASN A 12 13.90 2.94 -0.76
C ASN A 12 13.61 1.42 -0.73
N ALA A 13 13.69 0.79 -1.91
CA ALA A 13 13.59 -0.65 -2.04
C ALA A 13 14.61 -1.39 -1.14
N GLY A 14 14.20 -2.52 -0.58
CA GLY A 14 15.01 -3.33 0.35
C GLY A 14 14.50 -3.34 1.78
N VAL A 15 13.50 -2.51 2.11
CA VAL A 15 12.79 -2.54 3.39
C VAL A 15 11.48 -3.32 3.22
N HIS A 16 11.20 -4.26 4.14
CA HIS A 16 9.94 -5.00 4.14
C HIS A 16 8.74 -4.05 4.23
N SER A 17 7.69 -4.29 3.46
CA SER A 17 6.50 -3.40 3.38
C SER A 17 5.79 -3.22 4.73
N GLY A 18 5.90 -4.18 5.65
CA GLY A 18 5.40 -4.06 7.03
C GLY A 18 6.15 -3.02 7.85
N ASP A 19 7.45 -2.86 7.56
CA ASP A 19 8.37 -1.97 8.27
C ASP A 19 8.54 -0.61 7.59
N ALA A 20 8.05 -0.48 6.35
CA ALA A 20 8.12 0.76 5.61
C ALA A 20 7.02 1.75 6.05
N THR A 21 7.35 3.03 5.96
CA THR A 21 6.38 4.12 6.05
C THR A 21 5.60 4.19 4.73
N LEU A 22 4.27 4.13 4.80
CA LEU A 22 3.40 4.21 3.64
C LEU A 22 2.64 5.53 3.61
N VAL A 23 2.54 6.13 2.45
CA VAL A 23 1.75 7.35 2.19
C VAL A 23 0.61 7.04 1.25
N LEU A 24 -0.58 7.52 1.56
CA LEU A 24 -1.77 7.39 0.74
C LEU A 24 -2.61 8.69 0.80
N PRO A 25 -2.98 9.29 -0.36
CA PRO A 25 -2.58 8.95 -1.71
C PRO A 25 -1.07 9.07 -1.97
N PRO A 26 -0.53 8.43 -3.01
CA PRO A 26 0.87 8.58 -3.39
C PRO A 26 1.22 10.05 -3.66
N PHE A 27 2.39 10.50 -3.19
CA PHE A 27 2.78 11.91 -3.27
C PHE A 27 3.67 12.27 -4.48
N SER A 28 4.30 11.29 -5.12
CA SER A 28 5.24 11.54 -6.22
C SER A 28 5.07 10.62 -7.43
N LEU A 29 3.98 9.83 -7.48
CA LEU A 29 3.70 8.97 -8.63
C LEU A 29 2.97 9.77 -9.73
N PRO A 30 3.51 9.84 -10.96
CA PRO A 30 2.81 10.40 -12.09
C PRO A 30 1.53 9.63 -12.42
N GLN A 31 0.54 10.32 -12.98
CA GLN A 31 -0.75 9.72 -13.34
C GLN A 31 -0.58 8.53 -14.28
N HIS A 32 0.31 8.62 -15.26
CA HIS A 32 0.58 7.55 -16.20
C HIS A 32 1.13 6.28 -15.50
N ASP A 33 1.95 6.42 -14.45
CA ASP A 33 2.43 5.27 -13.67
C ASP A 33 1.30 4.66 -12.83
N MET A 34 0.39 5.48 -12.31
CA MET A 34 -0.81 5.00 -11.61
C MET A 34 -1.70 4.13 -12.50
N GLU A 35 -1.91 4.57 -13.74
CA GLU A 35 -2.68 3.83 -14.75
C GLU A 35 -2.00 2.49 -15.10
N ARG A 36 -0.69 2.50 -15.29
CA ARG A 36 0.09 1.28 -15.55
C ARG A 36 0.07 0.32 -14.35
N ILE A 37 0.17 0.82 -13.12
CA ILE A 37 0.06 -0.02 -11.90
C ILE A 37 -1.30 -0.70 -11.86
N LYS A 38 -2.37 0.02 -12.16
CA LYS A 38 -3.72 -0.55 -12.24
C LYS A 38 -3.81 -1.63 -13.31
N GLU A 39 -3.32 -1.36 -14.52
CA GLU A 39 -3.28 -2.34 -15.62
C GLU A 39 -2.50 -3.61 -15.24
N ILE A 40 -1.30 -3.45 -14.66
CA ILE A 40 -0.48 -4.57 -14.18
C ILE A 40 -1.26 -5.38 -13.15
N SER A 41 -1.91 -4.71 -12.19
CA SER A 41 -2.69 -5.36 -11.14
C SER A 41 -3.84 -6.19 -11.74
N GLU A 42 -4.58 -5.64 -12.69
CA GLU A 42 -5.66 -6.36 -13.37
C GLU A 42 -5.17 -7.55 -14.19
N ARG A 43 -4.03 -7.40 -14.85
CA ARG A 43 -3.41 -8.51 -15.62
C ARG A 43 -2.95 -9.64 -14.70
N VAL A 44 -2.34 -9.31 -13.57
CA VAL A 44 -1.93 -10.29 -12.55
C VAL A 44 -3.15 -10.99 -11.97
N ALA A 45 -4.20 -10.26 -11.59
CA ALA A 45 -5.42 -10.83 -11.06
C ALA A 45 -6.06 -11.84 -12.04
N ARG A 46 -6.10 -11.50 -13.33
CA ARG A 46 -6.62 -12.42 -14.37
C ARG A 46 -5.71 -13.62 -14.61
N ALA A 47 -4.39 -13.43 -14.62
CA ALA A 47 -3.42 -14.50 -14.88
C ALA A 47 -3.42 -15.57 -13.79
N PHE A 48 -3.68 -15.19 -12.55
CA PHE A 48 -3.75 -16.09 -11.40
C PHE A 48 -5.18 -16.44 -10.97
N ASP A 49 -6.19 -15.99 -11.72
CA ASP A 49 -7.62 -16.20 -11.41
C ASP A 49 -7.98 -15.83 -9.95
N ILE A 50 -7.55 -14.64 -9.53
CA ILE A 50 -7.68 -14.21 -8.15
C ILE A 50 -9.13 -13.82 -7.84
N SER A 51 -9.75 -14.52 -6.90
CA SER A 51 -11.10 -14.25 -6.38
C SER A 51 -11.04 -13.86 -4.91
N GLY A 52 -10.31 -12.79 -4.58
CA GLY A 52 -10.16 -12.35 -3.18
C GLY A 52 -9.13 -11.25 -3.01
N PRO A 53 -8.67 -11.02 -1.78
CA PRO A 53 -7.69 -9.98 -1.50
C PRO A 53 -6.30 -10.41 -1.96
N TYR A 54 -5.57 -9.49 -2.55
CA TYR A 54 -4.15 -9.68 -2.83
C TYR A 54 -3.40 -8.36 -2.64
N ASN A 55 -2.12 -8.49 -2.40
CA ASN A 55 -1.21 -7.37 -2.22
C ASN A 55 -0.01 -7.56 -3.15
N MET A 56 0.38 -6.51 -3.84
CA MET A 56 1.58 -6.52 -4.68
C MET A 56 2.55 -5.44 -4.24
N GLN A 57 3.83 -5.74 -4.39
CA GLN A 57 4.91 -4.78 -4.24
C GLN A 57 5.54 -4.54 -5.61
N ILE A 58 5.65 -3.26 -5.97
CA ILE A 58 6.14 -2.81 -7.27
C ILE A 58 7.29 -1.83 -7.03
N ILE A 59 8.42 -2.06 -7.70
CA ILE A 59 9.51 -1.09 -7.76
C ILE A 59 9.32 -0.21 -9.00
N ARG A 60 9.42 1.09 -8.78
CA ARG A 60 9.53 2.10 -9.82
C ARG A 60 10.98 2.54 -9.96
N LYS A 61 11.56 2.33 -11.12
CA LYS A 61 12.89 2.85 -11.47
C LYS A 61 12.73 3.93 -12.53
N VAL A 62 13.35 5.07 -12.31
CA VAL A 62 13.37 6.18 -13.28
C VAL A 62 14.76 6.25 -13.91
N ASP A 63 14.81 6.29 -15.23
CA ASP A 63 16.05 6.58 -15.94
C ASP A 63 16.34 8.09 -15.84
N PRO A 64 17.48 8.49 -15.26
CA PRO A 64 17.78 9.91 -15.07
C PRO A 64 18.06 10.66 -16.37
N SER A 65 18.34 9.95 -17.48
CA SER A 65 18.65 10.56 -18.78
C SER A 65 17.41 10.81 -19.63
N THR A 66 16.41 9.90 -19.55
CA THR A 66 15.18 9.99 -20.35
C THR A 66 13.97 10.40 -19.53
N ASN A 67 14.07 10.34 -18.20
CA ASN A 67 12.96 10.47 -17.26
C ASN A 67 11.83 9.44 -17.47
N GLU A 68 12.10 8.37 -18.17
CA GLU A 68 11.18 7.25 -18.36
C GLU A 68 11.16 6.36 -17.11
N SER A 69 9.99 5.85 -16.76
CA SER A 69 9.81 4.94 -15.63
C SER A 69 9.66 3.49 -16.09
N GLU A 70 10.33 2.60 -15.38
CA GLU A 70 10.17 1.16 -15.47
C GLU A 70 9.50 0.65 -14.19
N LEU A 71 8.40 -0.12 -14.32
CA LEU A 71 7.68 -0.72 -13.21
C LEU A 71 7.97 -2.22 -13.18
N LYS A 72 8.43 -2.74 -12.03
CA LYS A 72 8.72 -4.16 -11.83
C LYS A 72 7.96 -4.69 -10.63
N VAL A 73 7.13 -5.71 -10.85
CA VAL A 73 6.51 -6.47 -9.76
C VAL A 73 7.59 -7.34 -9.12
N ILE A 74 7.78 -7.19 -7.81
CA ILE A 74 8.72 -8.01 -7.03
C ILE A 74 8.00 -9.11 -6.26
N GLU A 75 6.76 -8.85 -5.85
CA GLU A 75 6.03 -9.76 -4.98
C GLU A 75 4.53 -9.63 -5.22
N CYS A 76 3.83 -10.76 -5.17
CA CYS A 76 2.37 -10.82 -5.16
C CYS A 76 1.92 -11.83 -4.10
N ASN A 77 1.24 -11.33 -3.07
CA ASN A 77 0.72 -12.13 -1.97
C ASN A 77 -0.79 -12.27 -2.09
N LEU A 78 -1.28 -13.50 -2.28
CA LEU A 78 -2.70 -13.81 -2.44
C LEU A 78 -3.42 -13.89 -1.08
N ARG A 79 -3.32 -12.83 -0.33
CA ARG A 79 -3.90 -12.67 1.01
C ARG A 79 -4.06 -11.20 1.37
N ALA A 80 -4.88 -10.91 2.38
CA ALA A 80 -4.88 -9.61 3.02
C ALA A 80 -3.52 -9.33 3.70
N SER A 81 -3.17 -8.07 3.81
CA SER A 81 -1.96 -7.60 4.49
C SER A 81 -2.31 -6.65 5.63
N ARG A 82 -1.34 -6.29 6.46
CA ARG A 82 -1.51 -5.29 7.52
C ARG A 82 -1.97 -3.93 6.98
N SER A 83 -1.62 -3.59 5.75
CA SER A 83 -2.04 -2.32 5.14
C SER A 83 -3.54 -2.26 4.77
N PHE A 84 -4.27 -3.37 4.76
CA PHE A 84 -5.71 -3.37 4.45
C PHE A 84 -6.54 -2.52 5.42
N PRO A 85 -6.37 -2.60 6.76
CA PRO A 85 -7.04 -1.67 7.68
C PRO A 85 -6.68 -0.21 7.44
N PHE A 86 -5.41 0.08 7.14
CA PHE A 86 -4.95 1.43 6.82
C PHE A 86 -5.64 1.97 5.57
N VAL A 87 -5.56 1.27 4.43
CA VAL A 87 -6.18 1.74 3.18
C VAL A 87 -7.70 1.85 3.31
N SER A 88 -8.33 0.95 4.07
CA SER A 88 -9.77 1.00 4.32
C SER A 88 -10.19 2.26 5.06
N LYS A 89 -9.44 2.66 6.08
CA LYS A 89 -9.70 3.90 6.83
C LYS A 89 -9.49 5.14 5.97
N VAL A 90 -8.40 5.17 5.18
CA VAL A 90 -8.04 6.33 4.36
C VAL A 90 -9.05 6.56 3.24
N LEU A 91 -9.46 5.49 2.55
CA LEU A 91 -10.32 5.58 1.37
C LEU A 91 -11.82 5.47 1.69
N GLY A 92 -12.18 5.21 2.96
CA GLY A 92 -13.58 5.12 3.41
C GLY A 92 -14.33 3.90 2.89
N VAL A 93 -13.63 2.84 2.49
CA VAL A 93 -14.19 1.57 1.99
C VAL A 93 -13.55 0.41 2.74
N ASN A 94 -14.34 -0.48 3.29
CA ASN A 94 -13.82 -1.67 3.97
C ASN A 94 -13.36 -2.72 2.96
N PHE A 95 -12.06 -2.75 2.67
CA PHE A 95 -11.45 -3.68 1.71
C PHE A 95 -11.59 -5.14 2.12
N ILE A 96 -11.66 -5.44 3.43
CA ILE A 96 -11.86 -6.81 3.92
C ILE A 96 -13.29 -7.26 3.66
N ASP A 97 -14.26 -6.39 3.87
CA ASP A 97 -15.66 -6.68 3.59
C ASP A 97 -15.89 -6.96 2.09
N VAL A 98 -15.37 -6.07 1.23
CA VAL A 98 -15.42 -6.27 -0.22
C VAL A 98 -14.76 -7.59 -0.63
N ALA A 99 -13.60 -7.91 -0.06
CA ALA A 99 -12.89 -9.15 -0.36
C ALA A 99 -13.65 -10.38 0.13
N THR A 100 -14.27 -10.33 1.31
CA THR A 100 -15.07 -11.42 1.86
C THR A 100 -16.30 -11.67 0.98
N ASN A 101 -17.02 -10.62 0.62
CA ASN A 101 -18.19 -10.71 -0.26
C ASN A 101 -17.81 -11.29 -1.63
N ALA A 102 -16.66 -10.91 -2.19
CA ALA A 102 -16.17 -11.47 -3.44
C ALA A 102 -15.85 -12.97 -3.34
N ILE A 103 -15.27 -13.42 -2.21
CA ILE A 103 -14.93 -14.84 -1.99
C ILE A 103 -16.19 -15.69 -1.86
N VAL A 104 -17.18 -15.22 -1.10
CA VAL A 104 -18.42 -15.97 -0.90
C VAL A 104 -19.43 -15.81 -2.04
N GLY A 105 -19.23 -14.86 -2.93
CA GLY A 105 -20.10 -14.56 -4.08
C GLY A 105 -21.41 -13.89 -3.69
N GLU A 106 -21.47 -13.23 -2.53
CA GLU A 106 -22.65 -12.54 -2.03
C GLU A 106 -22.41 -11.04 -1.86
N ASN A 107 -23.38 -10.21 -2.21
CA ASN A 107 -23.32 -8.76 -2.06
C ASN A 107 -22.04 -8.11 -2.65
N VAL A 108 -21.58 -8.65 -3.77
CA VAL A 108 -20.39 -8.12 -4.46
C VAL A 108 -20.70 -6.73 -5.00
N PRO A 109 -19.94 -5.68 -4.56
CA PRO A 109 -20.20 -4.34 -5.01
C PRO A 109 -19.76 -4.13 -6.47
N GLU A 110 -20.32 -3.11 -7.11
CA GLU A 110 -19.83 -2.65 -8.40
C GLU A 110 -18.38 -2.15 -8.29
N PRO A 111 -17.56 -2.35 -9.34
CA PRO A 111 -16.19 -1.86 -9.35
C PRO A 111 -16.11 -0.34 -9.19
N VAL A 112 -15.24 0.14 -8.30
CA VAL A 112 -15.00 1.56 -8.04
C VAL A 112 -13.53 1.86 -8.09
N ASP A 113 -13.14 2.85 -8.92
CA ASP A 113 -11.79 3.38 -8.91
C ASP A 113 -11.63 4.42 -7.80
N LEU A 114 -11.13 3.97 -6.66
CA LEU A 114 -10.88 4.84 -5.51
C LEU A 114 -9.69 5.77 -5.72
N MET A 115 -8.73 5.39 -6.58
CA MET A 115 -7.55 6.21 -6.85
C MET A 115 -7.82 7.36 -7.83
N ALA A 116 -8.96 7.33 -8.55
CA ALA A 116 -9.43 8.43 -9.36
C ALA A 116 -10.15 9.53 -8.56
N LYS A 117 -10.45 9.29 -7.28
CA LYS A 117 -11.11 10.27 -6.39
C LYS A 117 -10.10 11.28 -5.86
N THR A 118 -10.58 12.50 -5.62
CA THR A 118 -9.83 13.51 -4.88
C THR A 118 -10.10 13.38 -3.39
N TYR A 119 -9.04 13.34 -2.61
CA TYR A 119 -9.10 13.32 -1.15
C TYR A 119 -8.61 14.66 -0.59
N ASN A 120 -9.26 15.15 0.45
CA ASN A 120 -8.90 16.39 1.16
C ASN A 120 -7.95 16.12 2.35
N HIS A 121 -7.36 14.95 2.39
CA HIS A 121 -6.42 14.53 3.42
C HIS A 121 -5.33 13.62 2.82
N VAL A 122 -4.23 13.56 3.52
CA VAL A 122 -3.16 12.58 3.31
C VAL A 122 -3.06 11.74 4.58
N ALA A 123 -2.78 10.48 4.41
CA ALA A 123 -2.55 9.58 5.54
C ALA A 123 -1.19 8.89 5.44
N ILE A 124 -0.59 8.66 6.59
CA ILE A 124 0.68 7.95 6.73
C ILE A 124 0.48 6.77 7.67
N LYS A 125 1.00 5.62 7.26
CA LYS A 125 1.18 4.46 8.12
C LYS A 125 2.66 4.38 8.51
N VAL A 126 2.95 4.37 9.81
CA VAL A 126 4.31 4.14 10.33
C VAL A 126 4.38 2.83 11.11
N PRO A 127 5.47 2.07 11.01
CA PRO A 127 5.66 0.86 11.80
C PRO A 127 5.93 1.20 13.27
N GLN A 128 5.63 0.25 14.14
CA GLN A 128 6.00 0.27 15.55
C GLN A 128 6.90 -0.92 15.87
N PHE A 129 7.93 -0.68 16.68
CA PHE A 129 8.91 -1.68 17.04
C PHE A 129 8.99 -1.83 18.58
N SER A 130 8.81 -3.04 19.08
CA SER A 130 8.92 -3.33 20.50
C SER A 130 10.34 -3.78 20.85
N TRP A 131 11.33 -2.90 20.70
CA TRP A 131 12.74 -3.21 20.94
C TRP A 131 13.01 -3.79 22.34
N THR A 132 12.27 -3.36 23.34
CA THR A 132 12.36 -3.92 24.70
C THR A 132 11.96 -5.40 24.78
N ARG A 133 11.13 -5.87 23.86
CA ARG A 133 10.72 -7.29 23.75
C ARG A 133 11.59 -8.06 22.76
N LEU A 134 12.31 -7.36 21.90
CA LEU A 134 13.19 -7.90 20.88
C LEU A 134 14.66 -7.74 21.29
N ALA A 135 14.98 -8.06 22.54
CA ALA A 135 16.33 -7.92 23.06
C ALA A 135 17.34 -8.65 22.16
N GLY A 136 18.37 -7.94 21.70
CA GLY A 136 19.37 -8.43 20.78
C GLY A 136 18.98 -8.42 19.30
N ALA A 137 17.80 -7.92 18.95
CA ALA A 137 17.42 -7.73 17.55
C ALA A 137 18.19 -6.58 16.91
N ASP A 138 18.53 -6.74 15.63
CA ASP A 138 19.16 -5.70 14.82
C ASP A 138 18.14 -4.56 14.56
N PRO A 139 18.47 -3.29 14.88
CA PRO A 139 17.59 -2.16 14.59
C PRO A 139 17.58 -1.74 13.11
N PHE A 140 18.45 -2.30 12.27
CA PHE A 140 18.46 -1.98 10.85
C PHE A 140 17.32 -2.66 10.11
N LEU A 141 16.56 -1.86 9.36
CA LEU A 141 15.48 -2.36 8.53
C LEU A 141 16.03 -3.10 7.30
N GLY A 142 15.43 -4.23 6.99
CA GLY A 142 15.84 -5.08 5.88
C GLY A 142 14.66 -5.76 5.21
N VAL A 143 14.95 -6.86 4.54
CA VAL A 143 13.95 -7.64 3.80
C VAL A 143 13.02 -8.46 4.70
N GLU A 144 13.43 -8.72 5.94
CA GLU A 144 12.63 -9.42 6.93
C GLU A 144 11.86 -8.43 7.81
N MET A 145 10.61 -8.75 8.13
CA MET A 145 9.77 -7.90 8.96
C MET A 145 10.16 -7.98 10.43
N ALA A 146 10.49 -6.83 11.02
CA ALA A 146 10.81 -6.69 12.45
C ALA A 146 9.73 -5.94 13.25
N SER A 147 8.82 -5.22 12.57
CA SER A 147 7.77 -4.43 13.24
C SER A 147 6.75 -5.30 13.97
N THR A 148 6.31 -4.80 15.13
CA THR A 148 5.34 -5.47 16.01
C THR A 148 3.94 -4.87 15.94
N GLY A 149 3.78 -3.73 15.27
CA GLY A 149 2.53 -3.02 15.09
C GLY A 149 2.68 -1.89 14.09
N GLU A 150 1.63 -1.08 13.98
CA GLU A 150 1.61 0.07 13.09
C GLU A 150 0.66 1.15 13.63
N VAL A 151 0.92 2.40 13.28
CA VAL A 151 0.09 3.56 13.58
C VAL A 151 -0.27 4.25 12.27
N ALA A 152 -1.52 4.68 12.16
CA ALA A 152 -1.98 5.52 11.06
C ALA A 152 -2.25 6.93 11.58
N SER A 153 -1.75 7.92 10.87
CA SER A 153 -2.00 9.34 11.12
C SER A 153 -2.54 10.02 9.87
N PHE A 154 -3.25 11.12 10.08
CA PHE A 154 -3.90 11.89 9.03
C PHE A 154 -3.51 13.36 9.15
N GLY A 155 -3.45 14.05 8.03
CA GLY A 155 -3.22 15.49 7.96
C GLY A 155 -3.82 16.08 6.69
N ALA A 156 -3.90 17.39 6.63
CA ALA A 156 -4.31 18.10 5.41
C ALA A 156 -3.25 17.98 4.31
N ASP A 157 -2.00 17.76 4.69
CA ASP A 157 -0.87 17.50 3.79
C ASP A 157 0.07 16.43 4.35
N LEU A 158 1.11 16.10 3.56
CA LEU A 158 2.11 15.09 3.91
C LEU A 158 2.87 15.44 5.19
N HIS A 159 3.22 16.72 5.40
CA HIS A 159 4.00 17.15 6.54
C HIS A 159 3.19 17.04 7.83
N GLU A 160 1.95 17.51 7.82
CA GLU A 160 1.05 17.40 8.97
C GLU A 160 0.80 15.93 9.34
N ALA A 161 0.49 15.07 8.36
CA ALA A 161 0.31 13.65 8.59
C ALA A 161 1.56 12.99 9.16
N TYR A 162 2.75 13.36 8.67
CA TYR A 162 4.02 12.84 9.16
C TYR A 162 4.29 13.27 10.61
N TRP A 163 4.15 14.57 10.92
CA TRP A 163 4.32 15.05 12.29
C TRP A 163 3.36 14.39 13.27
N ALA A 164 2.10 14.19 12.88
CA ALA A 164 1.12 13.48 13.70
C ALA A 164 1.49 12.01 13.95
N SER A 165 2.33 11.41 13.11
CA SER A 165 2.76 10.02 13.27
C SER A 165 3.87 9.82 14.31
N ILE A 166 4.59 10.88 14.67
CA ILE A 166 5.74 10.84 15.60
C ILE A 166 5.49 11.61 16.89
N ALA A 167 4.30 12.18 17.07
CA ALA A 167 3.88 12.95 18.24
C ALA A 167 3.54 12.07 19.45
#